data_0d1e9b362e4d0661b8a3aa44eb162c36
#
_entry.id   0d1e9b362e4d0661b8a3aa44eb162c36
#
_cell.length_a   1.000
_cell.length_b   1.000
_cell.length_c   1.000
_cell.angle_alpha   90.00
_cell.angle_beta   90.00
_cell.angle_gamma   90.00
#
_symmetry.space_group_name_H-M   'P 1'
#
loop_
_entity.id
_entity.type
_entity.pdbx_description
1 polymer ?
#
loop_
_entity_poly.entity_id
_entity_poly.type
_entity_poly.pdbx_seq_one_letter_code
_entity_poly.pdbx_strand_id
1 'polypeptide(L)'
;MNSIVIGSGFGGIAAALRLKAKGHEVKLIEKHPDLGGRARVFKKNGFIFDGGPTVITAPYLINELFELFKKDPKNYIELSPLKIWYQFIFEDKSKFNYSGDEANMVKQIEDISKDDVEGYQKLVSFTKKIFDK
;
A
#
# COMPACT_ATOMS: atom_id res chain seq x y z
N MET A 1 13.13 17.46 -22.86
CA MET A 1 13.07 16.10 -23.46
C MET A 1 11.61 15.66 -23.46
N ASN A 2 11.16 15.00 -24.53
CA ASN A 2 9.78 14.50 -24.61
C ASN A 2 9.74 13.03 -24.21
N SER A 3 8.75 12.64 -23.41
CA SER A 3 8.58 11.28 -22.91
C SER A 3 7.13 10.85 -23.04
N ILE A 4 6.91 9.60 -23.40
CA ILE A 4 5.59 8.96 -23.46
C ILE A 4 5.56 7.84 -22.45
N VAL A 5 4.55 7.83 -21.58
CA VAL A 5 4.28 6.76 -20.62
C VAL A 5 2.98 6.09 -21.05
N ILE A 6 2.99 4.77 -21.18
CA ILE A 6 1.83 3.98 -21.60
C ILE A 6 1.28 3.23 -20.38
N GLY A 7 0.02 3.47 -20.06
CA GLY A 7 -0.69 2.91 -18.92
C GLY A 7 -0.67 3.83 -17.70
N SER A 8 -1.84 3.99 -17.08
CA SER A 8 -2.07 4.85 -15.91
C SER A 8 -2.30 4.07 -14.61
N GLY A 9 -1.72 2.87 -14.48
CA GLY A 9 -1.60 2.21 -13.19
C GLY A 9 -0.62 2.95 -12.27
N PHE A 10 -0.49 2.56 -11.00
CA PHE A 10 0.40 3.23 -10.04
C PHE A 10 1.82 3.41 -10.57
N GLY A 11 2.40 2.37 -11.21
CA GLY A 11 3.73 2.45 -11.79
C GLY A 11 3.85 3.47 -12.91
N GLY A 12 2.86 3.52 -13.80
CA GLY A 12 2.83 4.49 -14.91
C GLY A 12 2.66 5.93 -14.42
N ILE A 13 1.76 6.15 -13.46
CA ILE A 13 1.57 7.47 -12.82
C ILE A 13 2.86 7.91 -12.12
N ALA A 14 3.47 7.02 -11.32
CA ALA A 14 4.71 7.33 -10.61
C ALA A 14 5.87 7.64 -11.58
N ALA A 15 6.00 6.88 -12.68
CA ALA A 15 7.00 7.14 -13.71
C ALA A 15 6.77 8.50 -14.39
N ALA A 16 5.52 8.80 -14.77
CA ALA A 16 5.17 10.06 -15.40
C ALA A 16 5.47 11.27 -14.50
N LEU A 17 5.13 11.18 -13.21
CA LEU A 17 5.41 12.23 -12.24
C LEU A 17 6.91 12.42 -12.04
N ARG A 18 7.70 11.35 -11.89
CA ARG A 18 9.17 11.46 -11.73
C ARG A 18 9.84 12.04 -12.99
N LEU A 19 9.40 11.65 -14.18
CA LEU A 19 9.90 12.25 -15.43
C LEU A 19 9.54 13.72 -15.51
N LYS A 20 8.32 14.10 -15.13
CA LYS A 20 7.90 15.51 -15.09
C LYS A 20 8.72 16.33 -14.12
N ALA A 21 8.99 15.80 -12.92
CA ALA A 21 9.85 16.45 -11.92
C ALA A 21 11.30 16.64 -12.40
N LYS A 22 11.77 15.77 -13.31
CA LYS A 22 13.08 15.91 -13.98
C LYS A 22 13.06 16.88 -15.18
N GLY A 23 11.94 17.57 -15.43
CA GLY A 23 11.83 18.57 -16.48
C GLY A 23 11.45 18.02 -17.85
N HIS A 24 10.99 16.77 -17.94
CA HIS A 24 10.49 16.25 -19.21
C HIS A 24 9.09 16.77 -19.53
N GLU A 25 8.82 16.99 -20.82
CA GLU A 25 7.46 17.04 -21.34
C GLU A 25 6.92 15.62 -21.38
N VAL A 26 5.89 15.33 -20.57
CA VAL A 26 5.38 13.96 -20.40
C VAL A 26 3.97 13.83 -20.93
N LYS A 27 3.76 12.84 -21.81
CA LYS A 27 2.43 12.41 -22.27
C LYS A 27 2.11 11.04 -21.69
N LEU A 28 1.07 10.97 -20.83
CA LEU A 28 0.54 9.72 -20.29
C LEU A 28 -0.62 9.26 -21.19
N ILE A 29 -0.54 8.02 -21.67
CA ILE A 29 -1.55 7.41 -22.54
C ILE A 29 -2.20 6.25 -21.79
N GLU A 30 -3.52 6.25 -21.73
CA GLU A 30 -4.34 5.19 -21.13
C GLU A 30 -5.38 4.70 -22.13
N LYS A 31 -5.60 3.38 -22.19
CA LYS A 31 -6.59 2.78 -23.10
C LYS A 31 -8.03 2.81 -22.56
N HIS A 32 -8.16 2.90 -21.24
CA HIS A 32 -9.46 2.94 -20.56
C HIS A 32 -9.86 4.38 -20.26
N PRO A 33 -11.16 4.67 -20.12
CA PRO A 33 -11.64 5.99 -19.74
C PRO A 33 -11.23 6.36 -18.29
N ASP A 34 -11.01 5.36 -17.44
CA ASP A 34 -10.65 5.53 -16.03
C ASP A 34 -9.16 5.27 -15.81
N LEU A 35 -8.54 6.12 -14.97
CA LEU A 35 -7.17 5.95 -14.53
C LEU A 35 -7.06 4.92 -13.39
N GLY A 36 -5.83 4.52 -13.05
CA GLY A 36 -5.55 3.70 -11.87
C GLY A 36 -5.20 2.24 -12.17
N GLY A 37 -5.45 1.75 -13.37
CA GLY A 37 -5.12 0.36 -13.76
C GLY A 37 -5.86 -0.66 -12.90
N ARG A 38 -5.13 -1.49 -12.14
CA ARG A 38 -5.73 -2.47 -11.21
C ARG A 38 -6.34 -1.84 -9.94
N ALA A 39 -6.01 -0.59 -9.63
CA ALA A 39 -6.57 0.14 -8.50
C ALA A 39 -7.71 1.10 -8.92
N ARG A 40 -8.23 0.95 -10.14
CA ARG A 40 -9.38 1.74 -10.60
C ARG A 40 -10.65 1.37 -9.84
N VAL A 41 -11.57 2.31 -9.81
CA VAL A 41 -12.90 2.15 -9.20
C VAL A 41 -13.92 1.81 -10.29
N PHE A 42 -14.80 0.85 -10.03
CA PHE A 42 -15.89 0.50 -10.91
C PHE A 42 -17.21 1.10 -10.42
N LYS A 43 -17.93 1.74 -11.30
CA LYS A 43 -19.27 2.30 -11.01
C LYS A 43 -20.32 1.54 -11.81
N LYS A 44 -21.29 0.94 -11.13
CA LYS A 44 -22.37 0.20 -11.78
C LYS A 44 -23.68 0.34 -10.99
N ASN A 45 -24.75 0.74 -11.65
CA ASN A 45 -26.10 0.86 -11.07
C ASN A 45 -26.14 1.69 -9.77
N GLY A 46 -25.37 2.80 -9.70
CA GLY A 46 -25.30 3.65 -8.51
C GLY A 46 -24.37 3.16 -7.42
N PHE A 47 -23.80 1.96 -7.54
CA PHE A 47 -22.80 1.41 -6.62
C PHE A 47 -21.37 1.72 -7.08
N ILE A 48 -20.48 1.83 -6.09
CA ILE A 48 -19.03 2.05 -6.29
C ILE A 48 -18.29 0.84 -5.73
N PHE A 49 -17.44 0.24 -6.56
CA PHE A 49 -16.64 -0.93 -6.19
C PHE A 49 -15.17 -0.63 -6.40
N ASP A 50 -14.37 -0.81 -5.36
CA ASP A 50 -12.92 -0.76 -5.48
C ASP A 50 -12.42 -2.01 -6.21
N GLY A 51 -11.64 -1.79 -7.27
CA GLY A 51 -11.12 -2.87 -8.11
C GLY A 51 -9.76 -3.41 -7.69
N GLY A 52 -9.15 -2.82 -6.67
CA GLY A 52 -7.79 -3.10 -6.25
C GLY A 52 -7.57 -3.08 -4.75
N PRO A 53 -6.32 -2.96 -4.34
CA PRO A 53 -5.95 -2.94 -2.94
C PRO A 53 -6.54 -1.71 -2.24
N THR A 54 -7.20 -1.96 -1.11
CA THR A 54 -7.77 -0.92 -0.23
C THR A 54 -6.83 -0.58 0.93
N VAL A 55 -5.83 -1.41 1.17
CA VAL A 55 -4.81 -1.20 2.21
C VAL A 55 -3.51 -0.70 1.57
N ILE A 56 -3.06 0.47 2.02
CA ILE A 56 -1.79 1.06 1.60
C ILE A 56 -0.71 0.68 2.60
N THR A 57 0.19 -0.20 2.18
CA THR A 57 1.28 -0.72 3.06
C THR A 57 2.52 0.16 3.08
N ALA A 58 2.68 1.06 2.09
CA ALA A 58 3.85 1.93 1.95
C ALA A 58 3.43 3.38 1.63
N PRO A 59 2.77 4.08 2.56
CA PRO A 59 2.25 5.44 2.32
C PRO A 59 3.35 6.45 1.99
N TYR A 60 4.58 6.23 2.47
CA TYR A 60 5.73 7.08 2.18
C TYR A 60 6.04 7.16 0.67
N LEU A 61 5.81 6.10 -0.11
CA LEU A 61 6.00 6.11 -1.56
C LEU A 61 5.01 7.04 -2.28
N ILE A 62 3.81 7.20 -1.71
CA ILE A 62 2.82 8.15 -2.21
C ILE A 62 3.25 9.56 -1.83
N ASN A 63 3.62 9.79 -0.57
CA ASN A 63 4.06 11.09 -0.07
C ASN A 63 5.23 11.64 -0.88
N GLU A 64 6.23 10.80 -1.19
CA GLU A 64 7.37 11.16 -2.05
C GLU A 64 6.93 11.78 -3.38
N LEU A 65 5.89 11.23 -4.02
CA LEU A 65 5.41 11.77 -5.30
C LEU A 65 4.82 13.18 -5.17
N PHE A 66 4.16 13.49 -4.05
CA PHE A 66 3.67 14.84 -3.77
C PHE A 66 4.80 15.80 -3.45
N GLU A 67 5.82 15.35 -2.71
CA GLU A 67 7.00 16.14 -2.35
C GLU A 67 7.78 16.60 -3.58
N LEU A 68 7.85 15.79 -4.65
CA LEU A 68 8.47 16.16 -5.92
C LEU A 68 7.89 17.49 -6.49
N PHE A 69 6.64 17.79 -6.17
CA PHE A 69 5.93 18.99 -6.64
C PHE A 69 5.64 19.99 -5.52
N LYS A 70 6.27 19.83 -4.36
CA LYS A 70 6.05 20.68 -3.16
C LYS A 70 4.57 20.75 -2.77
N LYS A 71 3.85 19.62 -2.89
CA LYS A 71 2.45 19.49 -2.53
C LYS A 71 2.33 18.72 -1.21
N ASP A 72 1.40 19.14 -0.35
CA ASP A 72 1.03 18.37 0.83
C ASP A 72 0.03 17.28 0.45
N PRO A 73 0.36 15.97 0.61
CA PRO A 73 -0.55 14.88 0.28
C PRO A 73 -1.88 14.94 1.04
N LYS A 74 -1.91 15.49 2.25
CA LYS A 74 -3.13 15.63 3.07
C LYS A 74 -4.22 16.47 2.42
N ASN A 75 -3.87 17.35 1.49
CA ASN A 75 -4.84 18.14 0.74
C ASN A 75 -5.55 17.34 -0.38
N TYR A 76 -5.12 16.10 -0.63
CA TYR A 76 -5.59 15.28 -1.74
C TYR A 76 -6.05 13.89 -1.30
N ILE A 77 -5.42 13.31 -0.28
CA ILE A 77 -5.65 11.93 0.17
C ILE A 77 -5.70 11.91 1.69
N GLU A 78 -6.75 11.32 2.23
CA GLU A 78 -6.85 10.99 3.65
C GLU A 78 -6.49 9.52 3.86
N LEU A 79 -5.44 9.24 4.63
CA LEU A 79 -5.03 7.90 5.02
C LEU A 79 -5.28 7.72 6.52
N SER A 80 -6.10 6.73 6.84
CA SER A 80 -6.39 6.37 8.23
C SER A 80 -5.65 5.09 8.61
N PRO A 81 -4.88 5.08 9.72
CA PRO A 81 -4.19 3.88 10.17
C PRO A 81 -5.19 2.79 10.61
N LEU A 82 -4.95 1.57 10.17
CA LEU A 82 -5.73 0.41 10.61
C LEU A 82 -5.13 -0.15 11.91
N LYS A 83 -5.99 -0.45 12.90
CA LYS A 83 -5.59 -1.14 14.14
C LYS A 83 -5.30 -2.61 13.88
N ILE A 84 -6.12 -3.26 13.07
CA ILE A 84 -5.96 -4.63 12.61
C ILE A 84 -5.82 -4.58 11.10
N TRP A 85 -4.71 -5.10 10.58
CA TRP A 85 -4.43 -5.13 9.15
C TRP A 85 -5.12 -6.29 8.46
N TYR A 86 -5.05 -7.48 9.09
CA TYR A 86 -5.72 -8.70 8.62
C TYR A 86 -6.25 -9.47 9.82
N GLN A 87 -7.45 -10.02 9.69
CA GLN A 87 -8.02 -10.97 10.64
C GLN A 87 -8.13 -12.33 9.97
N PHE A 88 -7.45 -13.32 10.53
CA PHE A 88 -7.59 -14.71 10.13
C PHE A 88 -8.64 -15.35 11.02
N ILE A 89 -9.57 -16.10 10.43
CA ILE A 89 -10.63 -16.84 11.10
C ILE A 89 -10.44 -18.30 10.72
N PHE A 90 -10.18 -19.15 11.71
CA PHE A 90 -9.94 -20.57 11.53
C PHE A 90 -11.26 -21.37 11.58
N GLU A 91 -11.23 -22.66 11.23
CA GLU A 91 -12.40 -23.52 11.18
C GLU A 91 -13.07 -23.67 12.56
N ASP A 92 -12.30 -23.68 13.64
CA ASP A 92 -12.76 -23.70 15.03
C ASP A 92 -13.30 -22.35 15.52
N LYS A 93 -13.39 -21.35 14.62
CA LYS A 93 -13.82 -19.96 14.88
C LYS A 93 -12.83 -19.15 15.72
N SER A 94 -11.67 -19.68 16.05
CA SER A 94 -10.59 -18.90 16.64
C SER A 94 -10.13 -17.82 15.68
N LYS A 95 -9.54 -16.75 16.21
CA LYS A 95 -9.14 -15.57 15.42
C LYS A 95 -7.69 -15.21 15.71
N PHE A 96 -6.98 -14.84 14.65
CA PHE A 96 -5.66 -14.22 14.75
C PHE A 96 -5.69 -12.86 14.08
N ASN A 97 -5.35 -11.82 14.83
CA ASN A 97 -5.41 -10.43 14.37
C ASN A 97 -3.99 -9.93 14.07
N TYR A 98 -3.64 -9.90 12.79
CA TYR A 98 -2.36 -9.36 12.37
C TYR A 98 -2.37 -7.83 12.39
N SER A 99 -1.45 -7.24 13.13
CA SER A 99 -1.37 -5.78 13.34
C SER A 99 0.08 -5.30 13.42
N GLY A 100 0.28 -3.98 13.50
CA GLY A 100 1.60 -3.38 13.73
C GLY A 100 2.01 -3.32 15.21
N ASP A 101 1.19 -3.79 16.14
CA ASP A 101 1.48 -3.85 17.57
C ASP A 101 2.25 -5.13 17.89
N GLU A 102 3.58 -5.00 18.04
CA GLU A 102 4.49 -6.14 18.30
C GLU A 102 4.14 -6.87 19.60
N ALA A 103 3.77 -6.13 20.67
CA ALA A 103 3.43 -6.75 21.96
C ALA A 103 2.14 -7.59 21.85
N ASN A 104 1.15 -7.08 21.12
CA ASN A 104 -0.09 -7.81 20.86
C ASN A 104 0.18 -9.04 19.96
N MET A 105 1.05 -8.90 18.96
CA MET A 105 1.44 -10.01 18.08
C MET A 105 2.13 -11.13 18.86
N VAL A 106 3.10 -10.79 19.71
CA VAL A 106 3.81 -11.75 20.57
C VAL A 106 2.83 -12.51 21.47
N LYS A 107 1.89 -11.80 22.11
CA LYS A 107 0.89 -12.41 22.96
C LYS A 107 0.00 -13.41 22.20
N GLN A 108 -0.51 -13.03 21.03
CA GLN A 108 -1.34 -13.92 20.23
C GLN A 108 -0.58 -15.18 19.75
N ILE A 109 0.72 -15.03 19.45
CA ILE A 109 1.57 -16.16 19.07
C ILE A 109 1.82 -17.06 20.30
N GLU A 110 2.08 -16.47 21.46
CA GLU A 110 2.25 -17.23 22.72
C GLU A 110 1.00 -18.06 23.06
N ASP A 111 -0.19 -17.51 22.83
CA ASP A 111 -1.48 -18.19 23.04
C ASP A 111 -1.68 -19.39 22.09
N ILE A 112 -1.06 -19.37 20.90
CA ILE A 112 -1.14 -20.46 19.91
C ILE A 112 0.02 -21.46 20.10
N SER A 113 1.24 -20.95 20.18
CA SER A 113 2.47 -21.74 20.29
C SER A 113 3.55 -20.92 21.00
N LYS A 114 3.78 -21.25 22.28
CA LYS A 114 4.77 -20.53 23.09
C LYS A 114 6.19 -20.67 22.55
N ASP A 115 6.49 -21.81 21.94
CA ASP A 115 7.83 -22.10 21.38
C ASP A 115 8.14 -21.28 20.13
N ASP A 116 7.12 -20.73 19.45
CA ASP A 116 7.30 -19.93 18.23
C ASP A 116 7.55 -18.45 18.47
N VAL A 117 7.41 -17.95 19.70
CA VAL A 117 7.60 -16.53 20.05
C VAL A 117 8.99 -16.03 19.65
N GLU A 118 10.04 -16.79 20.02
CA GLU A 118 11.43 -16.42 19.70
C GLU A 118 11.67 -16.43 18.19
N GLY A 119 11.10 -17.41 17.48
CA GLY A 119 11.16 -17.51 16.02
C GLY A 119 10.52 -16.29 15.33
N TYR A 120 9.35 -15.88 15.80
CA TYR A 120 8.68 -14.67 15.30
C TYR A 120 9.51 -13.40 15.51
N GLN A 121 10.05 -13.20 16.70
CA GLN A 121 10.89 -12.02 16.99
C GLN A 121 12.15 -11.98 16.13
N LYS A 122 12.79 -13.14 15.91
CA LYS A 122 13.93 -13.25 14.98
C LYS A 122 13.53 -12.91 13.54
N LEU A 123 12.37 -13.39 13.08
CA LEU A 123 11.85 -13.08 11.76
C LEU A 123 11.60 -11.58 11.57
N VAL A 124 10.94 -10.92 12.53
CA VAL A 124 10.68 -9.47 12.50
C VAL A 124 12.00 -8.69 12.46
N SER A 125 12.96 -9.03 13.33
CA SER A 125 14.27 -8.39 13.37
C SER A 125 15.06 -8.58 12.06
N PHE A 126 14.98 -9.76 11.47
CA PHE A 126 15.66 -10.07 10.21
C PHE A 126 15.03 -9.30 9.02
N THR A 127 13.72 -9.32 8.90
CA THR A 127 13.01 -8.62 7.83
C THR A 127 13.19 -7.10 7.92
N LYS A 128 13.21 -6.54 9.14
CA LYS A 128 13.51 -5.12 9.34
C LYS A 128 14.90 -4.74 8.82
N LYS A 129 15.93 -5.54 9.09
CA LYS A 129 17.28 -5.29 8.56
C LYS A 129 17.37 -5.32 7.04
N ILE A 130 16.48 -6.09 6.36
CA ILE A 130 16.40 -6.12 4.90
C ILE A 130 15.71 -4.86 4.39
N PHE A 131 14.65 -4.44 5.08
CA PHE A 131 13.85 -3.28 4.68
C PHE A 131 14.62 -1.96 4.86
N ASP A 132 15.45 -1.84 5.90
CA ASP A 132 16.23 -0.63 6.24
C ASP A 132 17.48 -0.46 5.35
N LYS A 133 17.77 -1.38 4.39
CA LYS A 133 18.86 -1.28 3.40
C LYS A 133 18.42 -0.56 2.15
#